data_101a5e660b6697852e67740af7cd853a
#
_entry.id   101a5e660b6697852e67740af7cd853a
#
_cell.length_a   1.000
_cell.length_b   1.000
_cell.length_c   1.000
_cell.angle_alpha   90.00
_cell.angle_beta   90.00
_cell.angle_gamma   90.00
#
_symmetry.space_group_name_H-M   'P 1'
#
loop_
_entity.id
_entity.type
_entity.pdbx_description
1 polymer ?
#
loop_
_entity_poly.entity_id
_entity_poly.type
_entity_poly.pdbx_seq_one_letter_code
_entity_poly.pdbx_strand_id
1 'polypeptide(L)'
;MVLIILMNWISTDGLAQWFDPVENLFRQVTTEERVPDDLLSKKAVLLYNAQIKGEYLDQIQVSFQKTGIDVVLHYPLDIPASNDDVNKVFVRYLTSRDIRYLIILREVNTQLEFLFTGFNKKPDWADPGQPAWRVAGNGLSNLLESIHRVASGSQKKKNHLIIERPEKELNLDPVTGNRNEFFSLDLKIDKLAIIRTGKKETDDALESYFKSVYPFKYKIFDAGTDETSARGEGYLYVLKMIHCRSSAAMDLLGYDLSNVGHRINAVTYKSGKSEETSLPAEQTVFKFYFKHLENGNIYLGTKWDGAAEWKEALDNYIQGFKAATELK
;
A
#
# COMPACT_ATOMS: atom_id res chain seq x y z
N MET A 1 -16.82 40.44 -23.42
CA MET A 1 -15.68 39.51 -23.69
C MET A 1 -15.35 38.84 -22.37
N VAL A 2 -15.93 37.66 -22.13
CA VAL A 2 -15.75 36.92 -20.87
C VAL A 2 -14.60 35.95 -21.10
N LEU A 3 -13.52 36.15 -20.36
CA LEU A 3 -12.33 35.29 -20.39
C LEU A 3 -12.61 34.05 -19.55
N ILE A 4 -12.91 32.93 -20.20
CA ILE A 4 -13.02 31.61 -19.55
C ILE A 4 -11.61 31.12 -19.33
N ILE A 5 -11.12 31.21 -18.08
CA ILE A 5 -9.88 30.54 -17.67
C ILE A 5 -10.21 29.07 -17.50
N LEU A 6 -9.86 28.25 -18.51
CA LEU A 6 -9.79 26.81 -18.37
C LEU A 6 -8.64 26.47 -17.42
N MET A 7 -8.98 26.27 -16.14
CA MET A 7 -8.09 25.53 -15.22
C MET A 7 -7.99 24.11 -15.74
N ASN A 8 -6.89 23.80 -16.41
CA ASN A 8 -6.46 22.43 -16.63
C ASN A 8 -6.18 21.81 -15.26
N TRP A 9 -7.12 21.07 -14.76
CA TRP A 9 -6.87 20.08 -13.72
C TRP A 9 -5.95 19.03 -14.33
N ILE A 10 -4.64 19.19 -14.13
CA ILE A 10 -3.69 18.10 -14.32
C ILE A 10 -4.05 17.09 -13.25
N SER A 11 -4.71 16.01 -13.65
CA SER A 11 -4.94 14.87 -12.79
C SER A 11 -3.58 14.36 -12.33
N THR A 12 -3.32 14.44 -11.05
CA THR A 12 -2.12 13.89 -10.39
C THR A 12 -2.10 12.36 -10.38
N ASP A 13 -3.05 11.72 -11.03
CA ASP A 13 -3.28 10.27 -11.03
C ASP A 13 -2.21 9.44 -11.76
N GLY A 14 -1.18 10.07 -12.32
CA GLY A 14 -0.15 9.40 -13.13
C GLY A 14 1.08 8.89 -12.40
N LEU A 15 1.32 9.24 -11.14
CA LEU A 15 2.67 9.16 -10.55
C LEU A 15 2.84 8.20 -9.35
N ALA A 16 1.80 7.54 -8.89
CA ALA A 16 1.79 6.95 -7.54
C ALA A 16 1.85 5.43 -7.47
N GLN A 17 2.40 4.67 -8.45
CA GLN A 17 2.27 3.22 -8.34
C GLN A 17 3.51 2.43 -8.75
N TRP A 18 4.43 2.26 -7.81
CA TRP A 18 5.43 1.21 -7.89
C TRP A 18 4.82 -0.17 -7.58
N PHE A 19 3.85 -0.21 -6.68
CA PHE A 19 3.06 -1.39 -6.36
C PHE A 19 1.68 -0.92 -5.92
N ASP A 20 0.64 -1.31 -6.63
CA ASP A 20 -0.73 -1.00 -6.26
C ASP A 20 -1.65 -2.18 -6.58
N PRO A 21 -1.79 -3.10 -5.62
CA PRO A 21 -2.67 -4.25 -5.78
C PRO A 21 -4.13 -3.82 -5.86
N VAL A 22 -4.48 -2.65 -5.32
CA VAL A 22 -5.85 -2.13 -5.32
C VAL A 22 -6.27 -1.70 -6.71
N GLU A 23 -5.48 -0.86 -7.39
CA GLU A 23 -5.77 -0.47 -8.76
C GLU A 23 -5.76 -1.67 -9.70
N ASN A 24 -4.80 -2.59 -9.52
CA ASN A 24 -4.75 -3.83 -10.28
C ASN A 24 -6.03 -4.66 -10.05
N LEU A 25 -6.48 -4.80 -8.80
CA LEU A 25 -7.73 -5.47 -8.47
C LEU A 25 -8.91 -4.88 -9.26
N PHE A 26 -9.08 -3.54 -9.21
CA PHE A 26 -10.19 -2.88 -9.90
C PHE A 26 -10.12 -2.96 -11.43
N ARG A 27 -8.91 -3.12 -12.00
CA ARG A 27 -8.72 -3.35 -13.44
C ARG A 27 -8.97 -4.80 -13.86
N GLN A 28 -8.69 -5.74 -12.97
CA GLN A 28 -8.76 -7.18 -13.26
C GLN A 28 -10.16 -7.74 -13.12
N VAL A 29 -10.96 -7.24 -12.16
CA VAL A 29 -12.28 -7.79 -11.90
C VAL A 29 -13.33 -7.32 -12.91
N THR A 30 -14.27 -8.20 -13.19
CA THR A 30 -15.49 -7.86 -13.96
C THR A 30 -16.63 -7.58 -13.01
N THR A 31 -17.16 -6.35 -13.05
CA THR A 31 -18.26 -5.98 -12.15
C THR A 31 -19.59 -6.61 -12.59
N GLU A 32 -20.28 -7.23 -11.66
CA GLU A 32 -21.59 -7.85 -11.83
C GLU A 32 -22.58 -7.29 -10.81
N GLU A 33 -23.88 -7.34 -11.13
CA GLU A 33 -24.96 -7.01 -10.19
C GLU A 33 -25.31 -8.15 -9.25
N ARG A 34 -24.75 -9.34 -9.52
CA ARG A 34 -25.04 -10.56 -8.77
C ARG A 34 -24.15 -10.71 -7.56
N VAL A 35 -24.77 -11.03 -6.42
CA VAL A 35 -24.06 -11.43 -5.20
C VAL A 35 -23.34 -12.76 -5.42
N PRO A 36 -22.06 -12.90 -4.98
CA PRO A 36 -21.36 -14.18 -5.06
C PRO A 36 -22.11 -15.28 -4.31
N ASP A 37 -22.27 -16.45 -4.94
CA ASP A 37 -23.18 -17.53 -4.50
C ASP A 37 -22.92 -18.07 -3.10
N ASP A 38 -21.72 -18.00 -2.58
CA ASP A 38 -21.35 -18.52 -1.27
C ASP A 38 -20.85 -17.45 -0.27
N LEU A 39 -21.06 -16.16 -0.57
CA LEU A 39 -20.63 -15.04 0.27
C LEU A 39 -21.09 -15.21 1.73
N LEU A 40 -22.36 -15.60 1.96
CA LEU A 40 -22.91 -15.75 3.30
C LEU A 40 -22.49 -17.05 4.03
N SER A 41 -21.64 -17.86 3.41
CA SER A 41 -21.12 -19.10 4.00
C SER A 41 -19.60 -19.12 4.15
N LYS A 42 -18.94 -18.00 3.88
CA LYS A 42 -17.47 -17.87 3.89
C LYS A 42 -17.04 -16.66 4.68
N LYS A 43 -15.77 -16.70 5.14
CA LYS A 43 -15.12 -15.58 5.81
C LYS A 43 -14.69 -14.50 4.83
N ALA A 44 -14.89 -13.26 5.20
CA ALA A 44 -14.47 -12.07 4.47
C ALA A 44 -13.59 -11.17 5.32
N VAL A 45 -12.84 -10.29 4.67
CA VAL A 45 -12.21 -9.13 5.29
C VAL A 45 -12.78 -7.86 4.68
N LEU A 46 -12.89 -6.81 5.49
CA LEU A 46 -13.20 -5.45 5.03
C LEU A 46 -11.91 -4.65 4.98
N LEU A 47 -11.52 -4.24 3.79
CA LEU A 47 -10.45 -3.30 3.53
C LEU A 47 -11.06 -1.94 3.20
N TYR A 48 -10.60 -0.89 3.86
CA TYR A 48 -11.24 0.42 3.74
C TYR A 48 -10.22 1.55 3.60
N ASN A 49 -10.59 2.62 2.91
CA ASN A 49 -9.79 3.84 2.87
C ASN A 49 -9.64 4.40 4.29
N ALA A 50 -8.44 4.77 4.67
CA ALA A 50 -8.11 5.23 6.01
C ALA A 50 -8.92 6.46 6.47
N GLN A 51 -9.50 7.23 5.55
CA GLN A 51 -10.38 8.37 5.82
C GLN A 51 -11.79 7.96 6.26
N ILE A 52 -12.16 6.68 6.12
CA ILE A 52 -13.47 6.17 6.59
C ILE A 52 -13.53 6.26 8.10
N LYS A 53 -14.58 6.92 8.61
CA LYS A 53 -14.77 7.14 10.04
C LYS A 53 -15.01 5.83 10.78
N GLY A 54 -14.46 5.70 11.99
CA GLY A 54 -14.62 4.51 12.84
C GLY A 54 -16.09 4.16 13.12
N GLU A 55 -16.97 5.16 13.32
CA GLU A 55 -18.41 4.97 13.50
C GLU A 55 -19.10 4.27 12.31
N TYR A 56 -18.57 4.47 11.09
CA TYR A 56 -19.07 3.76 9.90
C TYR A 56 -18.71 2.28 9.95
N LEU A 57 -17.51 1.95 10.41
CA LEU A 57 -17.08 0.55 10.53
C LEU A 57 -17.95 -0.24 11.50
N ASP A 58 -18.36 0.38 12.60
CA ASP A 58 -19.27 -0.26 13.57
C ASP A 58 -20.68 -0.46 12.97
N GLN A 59 -21.21 0.53 12.25
CA GLN A 59 -22.49 0.40 11.53
C GLN A 59 -22.43 -0.70 10.46
N ILE A 60 -21.33 -0.77 9.70
CA ILE A 60 -21.11 -1.81 8.70
C ILE A 60 -21.10 -3.18 9.35
N GLN A 61 -20.37 -3.36 10.45
CA GLN A 61 -20.31 -4.64 11.16
C GLN A 61 -21.68 -5.12 11.61
N VAL A 62 -22.46 -4.25 12.26
CA VAL A 62 -23.83 -4.58 12.71
C VAL A 62 -24.71 -4.98 11.50
N SER A 63 -24.64 -4.25 10.39
CA SER A 63 -25.43 -4.56 9.19
C SER A 63 -24.97 -5.87 8.53
N PHE A 64 -23.68 -6.13 8.47
CA PHE A 64 -23.12 -7.35 7.91
C PHE A 64 -23.48 -8.58 8.74
N GLN A 65 -23.42 -8.49 10.06
CA GLN A 65 -23.93 -9.54 10.96
C GLN A 65 -25.39 -9.86 10.69
N LYS A 66 -26.26 -8.84 10.63
CA LYS A 66 -27.69 -8.99 10.32
C LYS A 66 -27.90 -9.64 8.95
N THR A 67 -27.04 -9.35 7.98
CA THR A 67 -27.09 -9.92 6.64
C THR A 67 -26.62 -11.37 6.58
N GLY A 68 -25.70 -11.75 7.45
CA GLY A 68 -25.04 -13.06 7.45
C GLY A 68 -23.65 -13.02 6.80
N ILE A 69 -23.07 -11.84 6.56
CA ILE A 69 -21.72 -11.67 6.03
C ILE A 69 -20.72 -11.74 7.20
N ASP A 70 -19.84 -12.74 7.18
CA ASP A 70 -18.86 -12.99 8.25
C ASP A 70 -17.55 -12.24 7.99
N VAL A 71 -17.49 -10.96 8.39
CA VAL A 71 -16.28 -10.14 8.31
C VAL A 71 -15.45 -10.32 9.58
N VAL A 72 -14.31 -10.98 9.43
CA VAL A 72 -13.42 -11.34 10.58
C VAL A 72 -12.33 -10.31 10.85
N LEU A 73 -12.09 -9.39 9.91
CA LEU A 73 -11.06 -8.36 10.00
C LEU A 73 -11.54 -7.07 9.33
N HIS A 74 -11.34 -5.93 10.00
CA HIS A 74 -11.40 -4.60 9.42
C HIS A 74 -9.98 -4.03 9.37
N TYR A 75 -9.49 -3.67 8.18
CA TYR A 75 -8.12 -3.21 8.04
C TYR A 75 -7.97 -2.06 7.03
N PRO A 76 -7.17 -1.03 7.33
CA PRO A 76 -6.92 0.06 6.37
C PRO A 76 -6.25 -0.47 5.10
N LEU A 77 -6.77 -0.05 3.95
CA LEU A 77 -6.39 -0.56 2.64
C LEU A 77 -4.96 -0.15 2.24
N ASP A 78 -4.51 1.02 2.67
CA ASP A 78 -3.20 1.58 2.36
C ASP A 78 -2.04 0.76 2.94
N ILE A 79 -2.25 0.03 4.04
CA ILE A 79 -1.19 -0.73 4.70
C ILE A 79 -0.80 -1.97 3.88
N PRO A 80 -1.70 -2.94 3.58
CA PRO A 80 -1.33 -4.09 2.76
C PRO A 80 -0.97 -3.72 1.31
N ALA A 81 -1.39 -2.55 0.85
CA ALA A 81 -1.05 -2.02 -0.46
C ALA A 81 0.27 -1.21 -0.49
N SER A 82 0.95 -1.03 0.65
CA SER A 82 2.08 -0.12 0.78
C SER A 82 3.34 -0.55 0.04
N ASN A 83 3.62 -1.84 -0.03
CA ASN A 83 4.66 -2.46 -0.87
C ASN A 83 4.47 -3.98 -1.01
N ASP A 84 5.29 -4.61 -1.86
CA ASP A 84 5.21 -6.03 -2.15
C ASP A 84 5.56 -6.95 -0.96
N ASP A 85 6.48 -6.54 -0.08
CA ASP A 85 6.87 -7.35 1.08
C ASP A 85 5.75 -7.38 2.14
N VAL A 86 5.15 -6.22 2.45
CA VAL A 86 3.96 -6.12 3.33
C VAL A 86 2.79 -6.90 2.75
N ASN A 87 2.55 -6.77 1.45
CA ASN A 87 1.48 -7.51 0.77
C ASN A 87 1.68 -9.03 0.86
N LYS A 88 2.89 -9.54 0.68
CA LYS A 88 3.19 -10.98 0.83
C LYS A 88 2.87 -11.48 2.24
N VAL A 89 3.17 -10.68 3.28
CA VAL A 89 2.81 -11.01 4.67
C VAL A 89 1.30 -11.04 4.84
N PHE A 90 0.60 -10.04 4.32
CA PHE A 90 -0.86 -9.94 4.36
C PHE A 90 -1.55 -11.11 3.66
N VAL A 91 -1.13 -11.45 2.44
CA VAL A 91 -1.65 -12.59 1.67
C VAL A 91 -1.48 -13.91 2.44
N ARG A 92 -0.32 -14.13 3.06
CA ARG A 92 -0.09 -15.31 3.91
C ARG A 92 -1.03 -15.34 5.11
N TYR A 93 -1.23 -14.20 5.78
CA TYR A 93 -2.16 -14.08 6.89
C TYR A 93 -3.59 -14.43 6.46
N LEU A 94 -4.11 -13.81 5.40
CA LEU A 94 -5.46 -14.11 4.89
C LEU A 94 -5.61 -15.58 4.49
N THR A 95 -4.59 -16.16 3.87
CA THR A 95 -4.59 -17.56 3.45
C THR A 95 -4.65 -18.50 4.66
N SER A 96 -3.87 -18.24 5.71
CA SER A 96 -3.85 -19.06 6.93
C SER A 96 -5.17 -19.03 7.71
N ARG A 97 -5.95 -17.93 7.57
CA ARG A 97 -7.26 -17.74 8.20
C ARG A 97 -8.41 -18.28 7.36
N ASP A 98 -8.11 -18.87 6.19
CA ASP A 98 -9.09 -19.34 5.20
C ASP A 98 -10.08 -18.25 4.76
N ILE A 99 -9.56 -17.03 4.55
CA ILE A 99 -10.35 -15.94 3.98
C ILE A 99 -10.68 -16.28 2.52
N ARG A 100 -11.92 -16.02 2.13
CA ARG A 100 -12.43 -16.30 0.78
C ARG A 100 -12.88 -15.06 0.04
N TYR A 101 -13.22 -14.00 0.76
CA TYR A 101 -13.73 -12.78 0.16
C TYR A 101 -12.98 -11.56 0.65
N LEU A 102 -12.71 -10.66 -0.27
CA LEU A 102 -12.32 -9.28 -0.02
C LEU A 102 -13.54 -8.39 -0.21
N ILE A 103 -13.76 -7.51 0.73
CA ILE A 103 -14.74 -6.44 0.65
C ILE A 103 -13.95 -5.14 0.70
N ILE A 104 -13.95 -4.39 -0.39
CA ILE A 104 -13.25 -3.10 -0.46
C ILE A 104 -14.27 -1.99 -0.29
N LEU A 105 -14.06 -1.14 0.71
CA LEU A 105 -14.84 0.08 0.92
C LEU A 105 -13.98 1.30 0.61
N ARG A 106 -14.42 2.08 -0.36
CA ARG A 106 -13.77 3.34 -0.72
C ARG A 106 -14.78 4.43 -0.98
N GLU A 107 -14.31 5.67 -0.95
CA GLU A 107 -15.06 6.83 -1.41
C GLU A 107 -14.54 7.25 -2.79
N VAL A 108 -15.43 7.37 -3.76
CA VAL A 108 -15.14 7.79 -5.13
C VAL A 108 -16.11 8.90 -5.51
N ASN A 109 -15.60 10.09 -5.80
CA ASN A 109 -16.42 11.25 -6.19
C ASN A 109 -17.59 11.50 -5.20
N THR A 110 -17.33 11.50 -3.90
CA THR A 110 -18.29 11.68 -2.80
C THR A 110 -19.32 10.55 -2.62
N GLN A 111 -19.21 9.47 -3.37
CA GLN A 111 -20.02 8.27 -3.20
C GLN A 111 -19.24 7.17 -2.50
N LEU A 112 -19.89 6.46 -1.60
CA LEU A 112 -19.35 5.24 -1.03
C LEU A 112 -19.55 4.08 -1.99
N GLU A 113 -18.53 3.25 -2.10
CA GLU A 113 -18.54 2.07 -2.96
C GLU A 113 -18.03 0.86 -2.19
N PHE A 114 -18.84 -0.21 -2.22
CA PHE A 114 -18.41 -1.54 -1.80
C PHE A 114 -18.15 -2.41 -3.03
N LEU A 115 -17.02 -3.10 -3.03
CA LEU A 115 -16.67 -4.13 -4.00
C LEU A 115 -16.50 -5.46 -3.26
N PHE A 116 -17.28 -6.46 -3.59
CA PHE A 116 -17.19 -7.82 -3.04
C PHE A 116 -16.59 -8.75 -4.09
N THR A 117 -15.44 -9.32 -3.84
CA THR A 117 -14.78 -10.25 -4.78
C THR A 117 -14.13 -11.40 -4.05
N GLY A 118 -13.96 -12.52 -4.73
CA GLY A 118 -13.20 -13.65 -4.21
C GLY A 118 -11.73 -13.28 -3.98
N PHE A 119 -11.08 -13.91 -3.02
CA PHE A 119 -9.66 -13.78 -2.79
C PHE A 119 -8.91 -14.95 -3.41
N ASN A 120 -8.02 -14.67 -4.38
CA ASN A 120 -7.27 -15.69 -5.13
C ASN A 120 -6.05 -16.25 -4.38
N LYS A 121 -5.72 -15.74 -3.18
CA LYS A 121 -4.56 -16.11 -2.36
C LYS A 121 -3.20 -15.75 -2.97
N LYS A 122 -3.18 -14.83 -3.93
CA LYS A 122 -1.99 -14.31 -4.60
C LYS A 122 -1.78 -12.81 -4.30
N PRO A 123 -0.59 -12.26 -4.56
CA PRO A 123 -0.29 -10.85 -4.30
C PRO A 123 -1.14 -9.84 -5.07
N ASP A 124 -1.74 -10.23 -6.19
CA ASP A 124 -2.66 -9.41 -7.00
C ASP A 124 -4.13 -9.49 -6.55
N TRP A 125 -4.41 -10.32 -5.53
CA TRP A 125 -5.67 -10.49 -4.82
C TRP A 125 -6.84 -11.07 -5.62
N ALA A 126 -6.90 -10.88 -6.93
CA ALA A 126 -7.91 -11.45 -7.82
C ALA A 126 -7.29 -11.95 -9.13
N ASP A 127 -7.96 -12.88 -9.78
CA ASP A 127 -7.57 -13.33 -11.12
C ASP A 127 -8.20 -12.42 -12.20
N PRO A 128 -7.57 -12.26 -13.38
CA PRO A 128 -8.14 -11.50 -14.49
C PRO A 128 -9.53 -12.00 -14.90
N GLY A 129 -10.49 -11.08 -15.01
CA GLY A 129 -11.88 -11.40 -15.34
C GLY A 129 -12.70 -11.97 -14.18
N GLN A 130 -12.14 -12.03 -12.97
CA GLN A 130 -12.85 -12.54 -11.80
C GLN A 130 -14.10 -11.71 -11.51
N PRO A 131 -15.27 -12.35 -11.23
CA PRO A 131 -16.50 -11.64 -10.90
C PRO A 131 -16.39 -10.83 -9.60
N ALA A 132 -16.96 -9.64 -9.59
CA ALA A 132 -17.05 -8.79 -8.42
C ALA A 132 -18.42 -8.10 -8.33
N TRP A 133 -19.09 -8.25 -7.19
CA TRP A 133 -20.32 -7.54 -6.92
C TRP A 133 -20.03 -6.13 -6.43
N ARG A 134 -20.53 -5.13 -7.15
CA ARG A 134 -20.32 -3.73 -6.85
C ARG A 134 -21.61 -3.07 -6.38
N VAL A 135 -21.55 -2.34 -5.26
CA VAL A 135 -22.66 -1.54 -4.75
C VAL A 135 -22.14 -0.15 -4.43
N ALA A 136 -22.69 0.88 -5.08
CA ALA A 136 -22.28 2.25 -4.90
C ALA A 136 -23.48 3.18 -4.71
N GLY A 137 -23.28 4.27 -3.98
CA GLY A 137 -24.33 5.28 -3.77
C GLY A 137 -24.00 6.28 -2.68
N ASN A 138 -24.94 7.20 -2.47
CA ASN A 138 -24.84 8.21 -1.44
C ASN A 138 -25.45 7.72 -0.14
N GLY A 139 -24.72 7.89 0.96
CA GLY A 139 -25.18 7.55 2.30
C GLY A 139 -25.04 6.07 2.66
N LEU A 140 -24.30 5.83 3.74
CA LEU A 140 -23.95 4.48 4.20
C LEU A 140 -25.17 3.62 4.52
N SER A 141 -26.19 4.17 5.22
CA SER A 141 -27.38 3.43 5.64
C SER A 141 -28.14 2.84 4.45
N ASN A 142 -28.36 3.63 3.40
CA ASN A 142 -29.05 3.19 2.18
C ASN A 142 -28.29 2.08 1.46
N LEU A 143 -26.94 2.18 1.42
CA LEU A 143 -26.08 1.14 0.84
C LEU A 143 -26.19 -0.16 1.63
N LEU A 144 -26.10 -0.10 2.96
CA LEU A 144 -26.20 -1.26 3.83
C LEU A 144 -27.57 -1.95 3.75
N GLU A 145 -28.64 -1.18 3.66
CA GLU A 145 -29.99 -1.72 3.43
C GLU A 145 -30.10 -2.42 2.07
N SER A 146 -29.52 -1.82 1.02
CA SER A 146 -29.48 -2.44 -0.31
C SER A 146 -28.69 -3.75 -0.30
N ILE A 147 -27.50 -3.75 0.31
CA ILE A 147 -26.67 -4.95 0.49
C ILE A 147 -27.46 -6.03 1.23
N HIS A 148 -28.10 -5.67 2.35
CA HIS A 148 -28.89 -6.60 3.15
C HIS A 148 -30.01 -7.23 2.34
N ARG A 149 -30.81 -6.41 1.64
CA ARG A 149 -31.96 -6.87 0.84
C ARG A 149 -31.52 -7.84 -0.26
N VAL A 150 -30.48 -7.49 -1.02
CA VAL A 150 -30.01 -8.28 -2.16
C VAL A 150 -29.34 -9.57 -1.68
N ALA A 151 -28.42 -9.49 -0.71
CA ALA A 151 -27.68 -10.65 -0.22
C ALA A 151 -28.58 -11.64 0.53
N SER A 152 -29.47 -11.18 1.41
CA SER A 152 -30.38 -12.06 2.17
C SER A 152 -31.35 -12.85 1.29
N GLY A 153 -31.74 -12.29 0.14
CA GLY A 153 -32.69 -12.94 -0.80
C GLY A 153 -32.06 -13.97 -1.72
N SER A 154 -30.72 -13.91 -1.91
CA SER A 154 -30.04 -14.67 -2.95
C SER A 154 -29.39 -15.98 -2.47
N GLN A 155 -29.26 -16.21 -1.16
CA GLN A 155 -28.36 -17.23 -0.61
C GLN A 155 -29.09 -18.38 0.08
N LYS A 156 -28.70 -19.62 -0.27
CA LYS A 156 -29.22 -20.85 0.37
C LYS A 156 -28.41 -21.32 1.57
N LYS A 157 -27.10 -21.01 1.59
CA LYS A 157 -26.19 -21.40 2.68
C LYS A 157 -25.76 -20.17 3.45
N LYS A 158 -25.80 -20.23 4.78
CA LYS A 158 -25.44 -19.12 5.67
C LYS A 158 -24.45 -19.61 6.75
N ASN A 159 -23.59 -18.72 7.19
CA ASN A 159 -22.79 -18.94 8.40
C ASN A 159 -23.72 -19.05 9.61
N HIS A 160 -23.46 -20.04 10.48
CA HIS A 160 -24.19 -20.19 11.73
C HIS A 160 -23.58 -19.37 12.88
N LEU A 161 -22.28 -19.10 12.79
CA LEU A 161 -21.52 -18.26 13.73
C LEU A 161 -20.89 -17.13 12.95
N ILE A 162 -21.18 -15.90 13.31
CA ILE A 162 -20.63 -14.69 12.70
C ILE A 162 -19.90 -13.94 13.80
N ILE A 163 -18.70 -13.46 13.49
CA ILE A 163 -17.88 -12.72 14.45
C ILE A 163 -18.53 -11.37 14.75
N GLU A 164 -18.76 -11.11 16.06
CA GLU A 164 -19.32 -9.83 16.50
C GLU A 164 -18.28 -8.71 16.48
N ARG A 165 -17.03 -9.04 16.81
CA ARG A 165 -15.94 -8.07 16.91
C ARG A 165 -14.81 -8.51 15.98
N PRO A 166 -14.70 -7.91 14.79
CA PRO A 166 -13.61 -8.20 13.88
C PRO A 166 -12.27 -7.74 14.47
N GLU A 167 -11.22 -8.42 14.09
CA GLU A 167 -9.85 -7.95 14.37
C GLU A 167 -9.64 -6.58 13.69
N LYS A 168 -8.87 -5.71 14.35
CA LYS A 168 -8.55 -4.37 13.82
C LYS A 168 -7.04 -4.14 13.73
N GLU A 169 -6.26 -5.04 14.32
CA GLU A 169 -4.80 -4.93 14.39
C GLU A 169 -4.15 -6.17 13.80
N LEU A 170 -3.18 -5.97 12.93
CA LEU A 170 -2.35 -7.02 12.37
C LEU A 170 -0.89 -6.61 12.46
N ASN A 171 -0.04 -7.54 12.85
CA ASN A 171 1.39 -7.38 12.67
C ASN A 171 1.77 -7.81 11.24
N LEU A 172 1.94 -6.85 10.35
CA LEU A 172 2.38 -7.06 8.98
C LEU A 172 3.86 -6.73 8.79
N ASP A 173 4.70 -7.14 9.73
CA ASP A 173 6.15 -6.87 9.67
C ASP A 173 6.78 -7.44 8.38
N PRO A 174 7.25 -6.60 7.45
CA PRO A 174 7.88 -7.03 6.21
C PRO A 174 9.38 -7.32 6.39
N VAL A 175 9.95 -6.96 7.53
CA VAL A 175 11.40 -6.98 7.77
C VAL A 175 11.83 -8.32 8.33
N THR A 176 12.65 -9.03 7.60
CA THR A 176 13.16 -10.36 8.01
C THR A 176 14.51 -10.30 8.72
N GLY A 177 15.25 -9.21 8.53
CA GLY A 177 16.56 -8.96 9.15
C GLY A 177 16.51 -7.84 10.19
N ASN A 178 17.63 -7.17 10.38
CA ASN A 178 17.74 -6.04 11.29
C ASN A 178 17.28 -4.73 10.64
N ARG A 179 16.67 -3.86 11.45
CA ARG A 179 16.37 -2.47 11.09
C ARG A 179 17.55 -1.60 11.49
N ASN A 180 18.09 -0.85 10.53
CA ASN A 180 19.22 0.02 10.74
C ASN A 180 18.83 1.47 10.39
N GLU A 181 18.85 2.35 11.39
CA GLU A 181 18.62 3.78 11.22
C GLU A 181 19.89 4.52 10.78
N PHE A 182 20.65 3.89 9.90
CA PHE A 182 21.84 4.46 9.24
C PHE A 182 21.92 3.92 7.81
N PHE A 183 22.84 4.44 7.00
CA PHE A 183 23.09 3.97 5.64
C PHE A 183 24.18 2.91 5.62
N SER A 184 24.01 1.89 4.78
CA SER A 184 25.07 0.90 4.55
C SER A 184 26.21 1.51 3.74
N LEU A 185 27.39 1.54 4.32
CA LEU A 185 28.60 2.01 3.63
C LEU A 185 29.14 1.00 2.62
N ASP A 186 28.74 -0.25 2.72
CA ASP A 186 29.12 -1.33 1.79
C ASP A 186 28.69 -1.04 0.36
N LEU A 187 27.62 -0.24 0.18
CA LEU A 187 27.14 0.23 -1.13
C LEU A 187 28.17 1.09 -1.90
N LYS A 188 29.27 1.51 -1.26
CA LYS A 188 30.43 2.10 -1.98
C LYS A 188 31.15 1.07 -2.87
N ILE A 189 31.05 -0.20 -2.51
CA ILE A 189 31.75 -1.31 -3.17
C ILE A 189 30.72 -2.24 -3.83
N ASP A 190 29.66 -2.57 -3.11
CA ASP A 190 28.60 -3.48 -3.53
C ASP A 190 27.67 -2.83 -4.57
N LYS A 191 26.91 -3.69 -5.22
CA LYS A 191 26.00 -3.31 -6.32
C LYS A 191 24.56 -3.17 -5.84
N LEU A 192 23.90 -2.10 -6.27
CA LEU A 192 22.48 -1.83 -6.03
C LEU A 192 21.62 -2.32 -7.20
N ALA A 193 20.62 -3.14 -6.92
CA ALA A 193 19.55 -3.47 -7.84
C ALA A 193 18.42 -2.45 -7.72
N ILE A 194 17.88 -2.02 -8.85
CA ILE A 194 16.69 -1.18 -8.95
C ILE A 194 15.72 -1.93 -9.87
N ILE A 195 14.54 -2.26 -9.38
CA ILE A 195 13.55 -2.99 -10.17
C ILE A 195 12.55 -1.99 -10.74
N ARG A 196 12.33 -2.03 -12.06
CA ARG A 196 11.35 -1.20 -12.75
C ARG A 196 9.94 -1.42 -12.21
N THR A 197 9.13 -0.38 -12.30
CA THR A 197 7.73 -0.41 -11.89
C THR A 197 6.81 -1.04 -12.94
N GLY A 198 7.26 -1.11 -14.19
CA GLY A 198 6.46 -1.45 -15.35
C GLY A 198 5.69 -0.26 -15.96
N LYS A 199 5.83 0.93 -15.39
CA LYS A 199 5.25 2.18 -15.93
C LYS A 199 6.35 2.99 -16.59
N LYS A 200 6.26 3.14 -17.91
CA LYS A 200 7.29 3.76 -18.73
C LYS A 200 7.76 5.12 -18.20
N GLU A 201 6.82 6.02 -17.87
CA GLU A 201 7.15 7.38 -17.42
C GLU A 201 7.93 7.39 -16.09
N THR A 202 7.53 6.51 -15.14
CA THR A 202 8.22 6.37 -13.86
C THR A 202 9.59 5.73 -14.05
N ASP A 203 9.67 4.70 -14.89
CA ASP A 203 10.90 3.98 -15.16
C ASP A 203 11.93 4.86 -15.90
N ASP A 204 11.51 5.66 -16.88
CA ASP A 204 12.36 6.63 -17.57
C ASP A 204 12.87 7.72 -16.60
N ALA A 205 12.03 8.18 -15.66
CA ALA A 205 12.42 9.15 -14.65
C ALA A 205 13.40 8.56 -13.62
N LEU A 206 13.21 7.31 -13.19
CA LEU A 206 14.14 6.58 -12.33
C LEU A 206 15.51 6.42 -12.99
N GLU A 207 15.53 5.96 -14.24
CA GLU A 207 16.77 5.76 -14.98
C GLU A 207 17.54 7.07 -15.11
N SER A 208 16.84 8.15 -15.47
CA SER A 208 17.43 9.48 -15.58
C SER A 208 17.99 9.97 -14.23
N TYR A 209 17.24 9.75 -13.13
CA TYR A 209 17.64 10.13 -11.80
C TYR A 209 18.92 9.39 -11.37
N PHE A 210 18.92 8.05 -11.43
CA PHE A 210 20.07 7.26 -11.01
C PHE A 210 21.33 7.53 -11.85
N LYS A 211 21.17 7.73 -13.14
CA LYS A 211 22.29 8.10 -14.04
C LYS A 211 22.94 9.43 -13.65
N SER A 212 22.17 10.39 -13.14
CA SER A 212 22.65 11.74 -12.83
C SER A 212 23.08 11.92 -11.37
N VAL A 213 22.49 11.16 -10.43
CA VAL A 213 22.62 11.44 -8.99
C VAL A 213 23.35 10.36 -8.21
N TYR A 214 23.11 9.07 -8.54
CA TYR A 214 23.68 7.97 -7.77
C TYR A 214 25.13 7.67 -8.18
N PRO A 215 26.10 7.72 -7.24
CA PRO A 215 27.53 7.74 -7.61
C PRO A 215 28.17 6.35 -7.71
N PHE A 216 27.46 5.29 -7.28
CA PHE A 216 28.04 3.94 -7.19
C PHE A 216 27.50 2.98 -8.23
N LYS A 217 27.89 1.71 -8.16
CA LYS A 217 27.46 0.67 -9.10
C LYS A 217 26.00 0.30 -8.90
N TYR A 218 25.20 0.36 -9.95
CA TYR A 218 23.82 -0.09 -9.96
C TYR A 218 23.44 -0.74 -11.29
N LYS A 219 22.31 -1.44 -11.28
CA LYS A 219 21.65 -1.92 -12.51
C LYS A 219 20.14 -1.79 -12.31
N ILE A 220 19.47 -1.38 -13.37
CA ILE A 220 18.02 -1.36 -13.46
C ILE A 220 17.57 -2.66 -14.10
N PHE A 221 16.77 -3.42 -13.37
CA PHE A 221 16.17 -4.68 -13.78
C PHE A 221 14.78 -4.46 -14.33
N ASP A 222 14.32 -5.39 -15.16
CA ASP A 222 12.97 -5.32 -15.70
C ASP A 222 11.91 -5.50 -14.60
N ALA A 223 10.70 -4.96 -14.87
CA ALA A 223 9.57 -5.11 -13.98
C ALA A 223 9.24 -6.59 -13.75
N GLY A 224 8.95 -6.96 -12.50
CA GLY A 224 8.68 -8.34 -12.13
C GLY A 224 9.92 -9.20 -11.87
N THR A 225 11.14 -8.68 -12.05
CA THR A 225 12.35 -9.38 -11.59
C THR A 225 12.29 -9.59 -10.09
N ASP A 226 12.44 -10.82 -9.64
CA ASP A 226 12.47 -11.15 -8.22
C ASP A 226 13.86 -10.87 -7.59
N GLU A 227 13.87 -10.71 -6.28
CA GLU A 227 15.09 -10.41 -5.51
C GLU A 227 16.15 -11.53 -5.62
N THR A 228 15.71 -12.79 -5.79
CA THR A 228 16.62 -13.94 -5.95
C THR A 228 17.38 -13.87 -7.25
N SER A 229 16.72 -13.46 -8.34
CA SER A 229 17.34 -13.27 -9.64
C SER A 229 18.37 -12.15 -9.61
N ALA A 230 18.05 -10.99 -9.00
CA ALA A 230 19.01 -9.90 -8.83
C ALA A 230 20.23 -10.32 -8.00
N ARG A 231 19.99 -11.07 -6.91
CA ARG A 231 21.06 -11.65 -6.09
C ARG A 231 21.93 -12.62 -6.87
N GLY A 232 21.34 -13.48 -7.71
CA GLY A 232 22.05 -14.42 -8.57
C GLY A 232 23.01 -13.73 -9.57
N GLU A 233 22.74 -12.48 -9.95
CA GLU A 233 23.64 -11.64 -10.75
C GLU A 233 24.69 -10.87 -9.90
N GLY A 234 24.74 -11.10 -8.59
CA GLY A 234 25.72 -10.51 -7.68
C GLY A 234 25.36 -9.10 -7.21
N TYR A 235 24.05 -8.76 -7.17
CA TYR A 235 23.54 -7.55 -6.54
C TYR A 235 23.12 -7.87 -5.11
N LEU A 236 23.80 -7.32 -4.13
CA LEU A 236 23.55 -7.60 -2.71
C LEU A 236 22.51 -6.67 -2.09
N TYR A 237 22.24 -5.55 -2.71
CA TYR A 237 21.25 -4.57 -2.25
C TYR A 237 20.18 -4.32 -3.30
N VAL A 238 18.95 -4.07 -2.83
CA VAL A 238 17.86 -3.61 -3.67
C VAL A 238 17.26 -2.33 -3.08
N LEU A 239 16.89 -1.39 -3.96
CA LEU A 239 16.10 -0.23 -3.59
C LEU A 239 14.65 -0.65 -3.39
N LYS A 240 14.12 -0.39 -2.20
CA LYS A 240 12.71 -0.62 -1.84
C LYS A 240 12.03 0.70 -1.54
N MET A 241 10.73 0.68 -1.63
CA MET A 241 9.88 1.83 -1.31
C MET A 241 8.64 1.34 -0.57
N ILE A 242 8.16 2.14 0.39
CA ILE A 242 6.85 1.98 1.01
C ILE A 242 6.01 3.22 0.75
N HIS A 243 4.72 3.02 0.46
CA HIS A 243 3.77 4.10 0.15
C HIS A 243 2.46 3.90 0.88
N CYS A 244 2.30 4.59 1.99
CA CYS A 244 1.10 4.64 2.81
C CYS A 244 1.13 5.86 3.72
N ARG A 245 0.18 5.97 4.66
CA ARG A 245 0.20 7.02 5.69
C ARG A 245 1.53 7.00 6.45
N SER A 246 2.04 8.20 6.75
CA SER A 246 3.35 8.40 7.34
C SER A 246 3.52 7.63 8.67
N SER A 247 2.51 7.67 9.55
CA SER A 247 2.51 6.89 10.80
C SER A 247 2.55 5.37 10.56
N ALA A 248 1.78 4.87 9.60
CA ALA A 248 1.79 3.46 9.23
C ALA A 248 3.11 3.03 8.60
N ALA A 249 3.72 3.86 7.75
CA ALA A 249 5.02 3.59 7.15
C ALA A 249 6.12 3.52 8.23
N MET A 250 6.09 4.41 9.22
CA MET A 250 7.02 4.36 10.35
C MET A 250 6.86 3.07 11.15
N ASP A 251 5.62 2.67 11.47
CA ASP A 251 5.32 1.44 12.20
C ASP A 251 5.85 0.21 11.45
N LEU A 252 5.50 0.07 10.18
CA LEU A 252 5.93 -1.04 9.31
C LEU A 252 7.46 -1.12 9.17
N LEU A 253 8.15 0.01 9.18
CA LEU A 253 9.61 0.08 9.12
C LEU A 253 10.24 0.03 10.52
N GLY A 254 9.45 -0.03 11.60
CA GLY A 254 9.90 -0.24 12.98
C GLY A 254 10.55 0.97 13.63
N TYR A 255 10.18 2.18 13.23
CA TYR A 255 10.54 3.39 13.96
C TYR A 255 9.81 3.46 15.30
N ASP A 256 10.42 4.13 16.27
CA ASP A 256 9.78 4.40 17.56
C ASP A 256 8.66 5.42 17.41
N LEU A 257 7.43 4.99 17.66
CA LEU A 257 6.24 5.82 17.60
C LEU A 257 5.86 6.46 18.93
N SER A 258 6.59 6.21 20.02
CA SER A 258 6.23 6.66 21.38
C SER A 258 6.09 8.18 21.50
N ASN A 259 6.78 8.94 20.64
CA ASN A 259 6.76 10.40 20.59
C ASN A 259 6.09 10.96 19.35
N VAL A 260 5.41 10.14 18.55
CA VAL A 260 4.70 10.57 17.35
C VAL A 260 3.34 11.11 17.73
N GLY A 261 3.15 12.43 17.55
CA GLY A 261 1.86 13.10 17.70
C GLY A 261 1.09 13.18 16.36
N HIS A 262 0.31 14.23 16.18
CA HIS A 262 -0.37 14.49 14.91
C HIS A 262 0.59 14.86 13.76
N ARG A 263 1.83 15.17 14.06
CA ARG A 263 2.86 15.54 13.10
C ARG A 263 4.16 14.78 13.36
N ILE A 264 4.85 14.45 12.29
CA ILE A 264 6.10 13.72 12.27
C ILE A 264 7.21 14.66 11.81
N ASN A 265 8.30 14.72 12.58
CA ASN A 265 9.49 15.45 12.17
C ASN A 265 10.17 14.70 11.04
N ALA A 266 10.44 15.39 9.94
CA ALA A 266 11.08 14.86 8.76
C ALA A 266 12.26 15.74 8.33
N VAL A 267 13.09 15.21 7.45
CA VAL A 267 14.16 15.95 6.81
C VAL A 267 13.95 15.96 5.30
N THR A 268 14.17 17.12 4.70
CA THR A 268 14.28 17.25 3.24
C THR A 268 15.67 17.78 2.88
N TYR A 269 16.13 17.46 1.68
CA TYR A 269 17.44 17.94 1.19
C TYR A 269 17.23 18.92 0.05
N LYS A 270 17.76 20.14 0.21
CA LYS A 270 17.73 21.17 -0.82
C LYS A 270 19.14 21.66 -1.09
N SER A 271 19.58 21.55 -2.33
CA SER A 271 20.94 21.97 -2.74
C SER A 271 22.06 21.38 -1.85
N GLY A 272 21.91 20.10 -1.45
CA GLY A 272 22.87 19.38 -0.62
C GLY A 272 22.85 19.73 0.87
N LYS A 273 21.91 20.55 1.33
CA LYS A 273 21.70 20.87 2.75
C LYS A 273 20.43 20.23 3.27
N SER A 274 20.51 19.64 4.46
CA SER A 274 19.33 19.11 5.13
C SER A 274 18.55 20.25 5.81
N GLU A 275 17.25 20.27 5.60
CA GLU A 275 16.30 21.16 6.28
C GLU A 275 15.30 20.30 7.07
N GLU A 276 15.02 20.69 8.31
CA GLU A 276 14.00 20.04 9.10
C GLU A 276 12.62 20.53 8.66
N THR A 277 11.71 19.59 8.50
CA THR A 277 10.32 19.83 8.12
C THR A 277 9.39 18.98 8.99
N SER A 278 8.10 19.12 8.81
CA SER A 278 7.11 18.37 9.59
C SER A 278 5.93 18.01 8.72
N LEU A 279 5.56 16.73 8.75
CA LEU A 279 4.46 16.15 7.97
C LEU A 279 3.31 15.74 8.89
N PRO A 280 2.04 15.86 8.48
CA PRO A 280 0.93 15.22 9.19
C PRO A 280 1.14 13.68 9.27
N ALA A 281 0.83 13.09 10.42
CA ALA A 281 0.98 11.65 10.63
C ALA A 281 0.09 10.81 9.68
N GLU A 282 -1.07 11.36 9.31
CA GLU A 282 -2.03 10.73 8.40
C GLU A 282 -1.81 11.07 6.92
N GLN A 283 -0.77 11.86 6.60
CA GLN A 283 -0.42 12.14 5.21
C GLN A 283 0.18 10.91 4.56
N THR A 284 -0.32 10.56 3.39
CA THR A 284 0.28 9.51 2.55
C THR A 284 1.63 10.01 2.03
N VAL A 285 2.66 9.18 2.18
CA VAL A 285 4.04 9.49 1.81
C VAL A 285 4.69 8.31 1.10
N PHE A 286 5.74 8.61 0.36
CA PHE A 286 6.73 7.65 -0.11
C PHE A 286 7.92 7.67 0.85
N LYS A 287 8.46 6.51 1.20
CA LYS A 287 9.72 6.36 1.92
C LYS A 287 10.56 5.29 1.24
N PHE A 288 11.79 5.67 0.86
CA PHE A 288 12.76 4.75 0.25
C PHE A 288 13.71 4.18 1.30
N TYR A 289 14.23 2.98 1.03
CA TYR A 289 15.23 2.33 1.85
C TYR A 289 16.00 1.28 1.03
N PHE A 290 17.20 0.95 1.47
CA PHE A 290 17.94 -0.18 0.93
C PHE A 290 17.66 -1.44 1.73
N LYS A 291 17.48 -2.56 1.03
CA LYS A 291 17.36 -3.90 1.62
C LYS A 291 18.53 -4.75 1.17
N HIS A 292 19.20 -5.41 2.10
CA HIS A 292 20.24 -6.38 1.79
C HIS A 292 19.61 -7.74 1.49
N LEU A 293 19.93 -8.32 0.34
CA LEU A 293 19.23 -9.49 -0.20
C LEU A 293 19.61 -10.83 0.44
N GLU A 294 20.73 -10.90 1.16
CA GLU A 294 21.12 -12.14 1.84
C GLU A 294 20.57 -12.27 3.26
N ASN A 295 20.65 -11.21 4.03
CA ASN A 295 20.30 -11.23 5.45
C ASN A 295 18.98 -10.52 5.77
N GLY A 296 18.33 -9.90 4.77
CA GLY A 296 17.07 -9.19 4.94
C GLY A 296 17.15 -7.90 5.75
N ASN A 297 18.37 -7.43 6.08
CA ASN A 297 18.56 -6.17 6.78
C ASN A 297 18.06 -5.01 5.93
N ILE A 298 17.43 -4.04 6.57
CA ILE A 298 17.04 -2.79 5.94
C ILE A 298 17.83 -1.62 6.50
N TYR A 299 18.06 -0.62 5.66
CA TYR A 299 18.82 0.58 5.95
C TYR A 299 17.97 1.80 5.66
N LEU A 300 17.55 2.48 6.71
CA LEU A 300 16.49 3.48 6.69
C LEU A 300 17.01 4.92 6.57
N GLY A 301 18.32 5.11 6.79
CA GLY A 301 18.90 6.43 6.99
C GLY A 301 18.77 6.91 8.43
N THR A 302 19.40 8.04 8.75
CA THR A 302 19.51 8.54 10.13
C THR A 302 18.31 9.36 10.60
N LYS A 303 17.45 9.77 9.68
CA LYS A 303 16.26 10.60 9.97
C LYS A 303 15.10 10.15 9.05
N TRP A 304 13.88 10.46 9.48
CA TRP A 304 12.73 10.29 8.63
C TRP A 304 12.76 11.29 7.47
N ASP A 305 12.74 10.80 6.25
CA ASP A 305 12.89 11.57 5.01
C ASP A 305 11.76 11.30 3.99
N GLY A 306 10.65 10.71 4.48
CA GLY A 306 9.45 10.48 3.66
C GLY A 306 8.87 11.79 3.13
N ALA A 307 8.30 11.76 1.93
CA ALA A 307 7.66 12.88 1.29
C ALA A 307 6.40 12.47 0.53
N ALA A 308 5.52 13.45 0.25
CA ALA A 308 4.28 13.21 -0.49
C ALA A 308 4.54 12.81 -1.95
N GLU A 309 5.61 13.32 -2.54
CA GLU A 309 6.01 13.03 -3.91
C GLU A 309 7.18 12.04 -3.94
N TRP A 310 7.07 11.00 -4.77
CA TRP A 310 8.09 9.95 -4.82
C TRP A 310 9.48 10.45 -5.23
N LYS A 311 9.54 11.44 -6.13
CA LYS A 311 10.83 12.02 -6.57
C LYS A 311 11.52 12.75 -5.43
N GLU A 312 10.76 13.49 -4.64
CA GLU A 312 11.28 14.19 -3.47
C GLU A 312 11.75 13.18 -2.41
N ALA A 313 10.94 12.15 -2.13
CA ALA A 313 11.31 11.11 -1.18
C ALA A 313 12.57 10.35 -1.62
N LEU A 314 12.69 10.02 -2.91
CA LEU A 314 13.88 9.36 -3.46
C LEU A 314 15.10 10.29 -3.34
N ASP A 315 14.96 11.57 -3.71
CA ASP A 315 16.07 12.53 -3.61
C ASP A 315 16.49 12.74 -2.16
N ASN A 316 15.54 12.91 -1.23
CA ASN A 316 15.85 13.01 0.19
C ASN A 316 16.69 11.81 0.68
N TYR A 317 16.29 10.60 0.33
CA TYR A 317 16.98 9.38 0.74
C TYR A 317 18.39 9.27 0.13
N ILE A 318 18.53 9.51 -1.18
CA ILE A 318 19.83 9.41 -1.86
C ILE A 318 20.76 10.56 -1.47
N GLN A 319 20.29 11.78 -1.26
CA GLN A 319 21.10 12.88 -0.75
C GLN A 319 21.56 12.62 0.68
N GLY A 320 20.70 12.06 1.54
CA GLY A 320 21.08 11.59 2.86
C GLY A 320 22.18 10.54 2.82
N PHE A 321 22.07 9.57 1.91
CA PHE A 321 23.10 8.56 1.67
C PHE A 321 24.42 9.18 1.19
N LYS A 322 24.39 10.11 0.24
CA LYS A 322 25.60 10.83 -0.25
C LYS A 322 26.27 11.61 0.88
N ALA A 323 25.49 12.32 1.70
CA ALA A 323 26.01 13.05 2.84
C ALA A 323 26.70 12.13 3.86
N ALA A 324 26.09 10.97 4.17
CA ALA A 324 26.66 9.97 5.07
C ALA A 324 27.94 9.30 4.51
N THR A 325 28.08 9.27 3.19
CA THR A 325 29.26 8.71 2.52
C THR A 325 30.35 9.73 2.24
N GLU A 326 30.19 10.98 2.71
CA GLU A 326 31.12 12.10 2.50
C GLU A 326 31.39 12.45 1.03
N LEU A 327 30.44 12.14 0.16
CA LEU A 327 30.51 12.52 -1.24
C LEU A 327 29.89 13.92 -1.41
N LYS A 328 30.73 14.87 -1.75
CA LYS A 328 30.31 16.24 -2.08
C LYS A 328 29.86 16.37 -3.52
#